data_5a949cba55bcec702108357067c91f18
#
_entry.id   5a949cba55bcec702108357067c91f18
#
_cell.length_a   1.000
_cell.length_b   1.000
_cell.length_c   1.000
_cell.angle_alpha   90.00
_cell.angle_beta   90.00
_cell.angle_gamma   90.00
#
_symmetry.space_group_name_H-M   'P 1'
#
loop_
_entity.id
_entity.type
_entity.pdbx_description
1 polymer ?
#
loop_
_entity_poly.entity_id
_entity_poly.type
_entity_poly.pdbx_seq_one_letter_code
_entity_poly.pdbx_strand_id
1 'polypeptide(L)'
;MIPEPTFTIPKLSPGFDANITLPGSKSIALRQLAISALVSGTSRITGIPECDDTDAMIDCLKALGVTIETQGASLLVTGPMDFGSQPVELNARMSGASTRLLIGLAALRTGSTLIDGHDSLRVRTNAPLFDVLREHGCQIDSDEGRLPATISGPIRVQDALCIDGSLSSQYITALMVIAPVLAYRQGIDQQVIHIDGDLVSRPYIDITLNEMSKRSVVGHWANPETLNIPAADYSAGSYVVEGDASAASYFSALATLHHGTVTLINLDATSVQGDYGFCHIMELLGATVDRQGMTRISGPEQLCPLSQIDMQEMP
;
A
#
# COMPACT_ATOMS: atom_id res chain seq x y z
N MET A 1 37.61 -7.06 1.30
CA MET A 1 36.58 -6.36 0.57
C MET A 1 36.27 -7.18 -0.68
N ILE A 2 35.08 -7.71 -0.79
CA ILE A 2 34.59 -8.31 -2.04
C ILE A 2 34.30 -7.11 -2.95
N PRO A 3 34.85 -7.02 -4.17
CA PRO A 3 34.54 -5.91 -5.06
C PRO A 3 33.04 -5.93 -5.37
N GLU A 4 32.40 -4.80 -5.26
CA GLU A 4 30.99 -4.68 -5.69
C GLU A 4 30.87 -5.08 -7.17
N PRO A 5 29.82 -5.83 -7.53
CA PRO A 5 29.63 -6.24 -8.91
C PRO A 5 29.47 -4.99 -9.79
N THR A 6 30.34 -4.83 -10.76
CA THR A 6 30.23 -3.74 -11.75
C THR A 6 29.37 -4.23 -12.93
N PHE A 7 28.32 -3.49 -13.25
CA PHE A 7 27.50 -3.75 -14.42
C PHE A 7 27.86 -2.77 -15.55
N THR A 8 28.10 -3.30 -16.74
CA THR A 8 28.24 -2.49 -17.94
C THR A 8 26.86 -2.28 -18.54
N ILE A 9 26.38 -1.04 -18.55
CA ILE A 9 25.11 -0.68 -19.21
C ILE A 9 25.41 -0.44 -20.70
N PRO A 10 24.89 -1.27 -21.62
CA PRO A 10 25.09 -1.05 -23.05
C PRO A 10 24.37 0.23 -23.49
N LYS A 11 24.91 0.92 -24.49
CA LYS A 11 24.25 2.05 -25.09
C LYS A 11 22.95 1.59 -25.74
N LEU A 12 21.85 2.19 -25.37
CA LEU A 12 20.55 1.92 -25.99
C LEU A 12 20.50 2.55 -27.40
N SER A 13 20.03 1.79 -28.38
CA SER A 13 19.82 2.30 -29.72
C SER A 13 18.55 3.16 -29.76
N PRO A 14 18.55 4.33 -30.41
CA PRO A 14 17.34 5.11 -30.64
C PRO A 14 16.28 4.29 -31.40
N GLY A 15 15.00 4.54 -31.13
CA GLY A 15 13.89 3.90 -31.84
C GLY A 15 13.62 2.46 -31.44
N PHE A 16 14.05 2.01 -30.26
CA PHE A 16 13.69 0.69 -29.74
C PHE A 16 12.16 0.56 -29.51
N ASP A 17 11.64 -0.66 -29.64
CA ASP A 17 10.26 -1.02 -29.28
C ASP A 17 10.29 -2.23 -28.35
N ALA A 18 9.69 -2.13 -27.17
CA ALA A 18 9.74 -3.17 -26.15
C ALA A 18 8.40 -3.35 -25.43
N ASN A 19 8.05 -4.60 -25.17
CA ASN A 19 6.94 -4.97 -24.30
C ASN A 19 7.46 -5.32 -22.91
N ILE A 20 6.94 -4.66 -21.89
CA ILE A 20 7.37 -4.80 -20.49
C ILE A 20 6.19 -5.30 -19.65
N THR A 21 6.39 -6.40 -18.97
CA THR A 21 5.54 -6.81 -17.85
C THR A 21 6.16 -6.26 -16.57
N LEU A 22 5.50 -5.31 -15.95
CA LEU A 22 5.96 -4.70 -14.70
C LEU A 22 5.85 -5.69 -13.53
N PRO A 23 6.69 -5.58 -12.50
CA PRO A 23 6.38 -6.20 -11.22
C PRO A 23 5.04 -5.67 -10.73
N GLY A 24 4.33 -6.46 -9.93
CA GLY A 24 3.09 -6.00 -9.33
C GLY A 24 3.30 -4.82 -8.39
N SER A 25 2.28 -3.98 -8.23
CA SER A 25 2.31 -2.84 -7.33
C SER A 25 2.52 -3.27 -5.89
N LYS A 26 3.64 -2.86 -5.29
CA LYS A 26 3.93 -3.12 -3.87
C LYS A 26 2.84 -2.56 -2.97
N SER A 27 2.39 -1.34 -3.24
CA SER A 27 1.37 -0.66 -2.44
C SER A 27 0.02 -1.38 -2.46
N ILE A 28 -0.37 -1.93 -3.60
CA ILE A 28 -1.60 -2.75 -3.74
C ILE A 28 -1.40 -4.11 -3.07
N ALA A 29 -0.26 -4.76 -3.30
CA ALA A 29 0.04 -6.08 -2.73
C ALA A 29 -0.03 -6.09 -1.20
N LEU A 30 0.57 -5.10 -0.53
CA LEU A 30 0.54 -4.99 0.92
C LEU A 30 -0.88 -4.80 1.46
N ARG A 31 -1.72 -4.02 0.77
CA ARG A 31 -3.15 -3.84 1.11
C ARG A 31 -3.92 -5.15 0.94
N GLN A 32 -3.74 -5.82 -0.17
CA GLN A 32 -4.41 -7.10 -0.45
C GLN A 32 -4.02 -8.18 0.58
N LEU A 33 -2.76 -8.23 1.00
CA LEU A 33 -2.29 -9.12 2.06
C LEU A 33 -2.92 -8.78 3.42
N ALA A 34 -2.90 -7.49 3.81
CA ALA A 34 -3.49 -7.03 5.07
C ALA A 34 -5.00 -7.29 5.14
N ILE A 35 -5.74 -6.98 4.07
CA ILE A 35 -7.17 -7.24 3.97
C ILE A 35 -7.44 -8.75 4.04
N SER A 36 -6.63 -9.57 3.34
CA SER A 36 -6.80 -11.04 3.38
C SER A 36 -6.60 -11.63 4.76
N ALA A 37 -5.80 -11.00 5.62
CA ALA A 37 -5.65 -11.39 7.02
C ALA A 37 -6.92 -11.15 7.86
N LEU A 38 -7.86 -10.37 7.38
CA LEU A 38 -9.13 -10.07 8.04
C LEU A 38 -10.30 -10.90 7.48
N VAL A 39 -10.08 -11.60 6.36
CA VAL A 39 -11.12 -12.38 5.66
C VAL A 39 -11.34 -13.73 6.34
N SER A 40 -12.60 -14.13 6.53
CA SER A 40 -12.94 -15.50 6.88
C SER A 40 -12.98 -16.35 5.61
N GLY A 41 -11.89 -17.06 5.32
CA GLY A 41 -11.75 -17.91 4.13
C GLY A 41 -10.45 -17.69 3.37
N THR A 42 -10.36 -18.27 2.18
CA THR A 42 -9.15 -18.25 1.35
C THR A 42 -9.27 -17.26 0.21
N SER A 43 -8.31 -16.36 0.13
CA SER A 43 -8.13 -15.43 -1.01
C SER A 43 -6.95 -15.89 -1.88
N ARG A 44 -7.15 -15.89 -3.20
CA ARG A 44 -6.07 -16.09 -4.18
C ARG A 44 -5.59 -14.74 -4.67
N ILE A 45 -4.32 -14.45 -4.49
CA ILE A 45 -3.72 -13.19 -4.95
C ILE A 45 -2.62 -13.51 -5.97
N THR A 46 -2.73 -12.94 -7.16
CA THR A 46 -1.77 -13.09 -8.25
C THR A 46 -1.06 -11.77 -8.52
N GLY A 47 0.21 -11.82 -8.94
CA GLY A 47 0.97 -10.62 -9.28
C GLY A 47 1.61 -9.92 -8.08
N ILE A 48 1.76 -10.57 -6.93
CA ILE A 48 2.51 -10.02 -5.79
C ILE A 48 3.98 -9.89 -6.20
N PRO A 49 4.60 -8.71 -6.02
CA PRO A 49 6.01 -8.54 -6.34
C PRO A 49 6.90 -9.29 -5.33
N GLU A 50 7.99 -9.87 -5.82
CA GLU A 50 9.04 -10.45 -4.98
C GLU A 50 9.94 -9.33 -4.47
N CYS A 51 9.74 -8.88 -3.25
CA CYS A 51 10.55 -7.85 -2.61
C CYS A 51 10.52 -7.96 -1.09
N ASP A 52 11.49 -7.35 -0.42
CA ASP A 52 11.63 -7.42 1.04
C ASP A 52 10.38 -6.94 1.80
N ASP A 53 9.67 -5.94 1.27
CA ASP A 53 8.43 -5.43 1.89
C ASP A 53 7.31 -6.49 1.90
N THR A 54 7.10 -7.20 0.78
CA THR A 54 6.07 -8.26 0.70
C THR A 54 6.45 -9.49 1.49
N ASP A 55 7.73 -9.87 1.48
CA ASP A 55 8.23 -10.97 2.29
C ASP A 55 8.08 -10.69 3.78
N ALA A 56 8.43 -9.49 4.24
CA ALA A 56 8.25 -9.05 5.62
C ALA A 56 6.76 -9.12 6.04
N MET A 57 5.86 -8.65 5.17
CA MET A 57 4.42 -8.71 5.41
C MET A 57 3.92 -10.15 5.52
N ILE A 58 4.33 -11.02 4.60
CA ILE A 58 3.96 -12.45 4.59
C ILE A 58 4.42 -13.14 5.88
N ASP A 59 5.67 -12.92 6.30
CA ASP A 59 6.21 -13.53 7.53
C ASP A 59 5.44 -13.04 8.77
N CYS A 60 5.16 -11.74 8.86
CA CYS A 60 4.38 -11.16 9.95
C CYS A 60 2.94 -11.70 9.98
N LEU A 61 2.28 -11.82 8.84
CA LEU A 61 0.93 -12.37 8.78
C LEU A 61 0.89 -13.86 9.18
N LYS A 62 1.90 -14.64 8.81
CA LYS A 62 2.05 -16.02 9.28
C LYS A 62 2.21 -16.09 10.80
N ALA A 63 3.01 -15.20 11.39
CA ALA A 63 3.15 -15.07 12.83
C ALA A 63 1.83 -14.68 13.53
N LEU A 64 0.97 -13.93 12.85
CA LEU A 64 -0.38 -13.59 13.29
C LEU A 64 -1.41 -14.74 13.05
N GLY A 65 -0.98 -15.93 12.61
CA GLY A 65 -1.83 -17.09 12.44
C GLY A 65 -2.51 -17.23 11.08
N VAL A 66 -2.16 -16.37 10.10
CA VAL A 66 -2.66 -16.49 8.72
C VAL A 66 -1.91 -17.61 8.01
N THR A 67 -2.64 -18.51 7.34
CA THR A 67 -2.02 -19.52 6.48
C THR A 67 -1.75 -18.93 5.10
N ILE A 68 -0.50 -18.96 4.67
CA ILE A 68 -0.10 -18.44 3.35
C ILE A 68 0.71 -19.50 2.62
N GLU A 69 0.19 -19.92 1.46
CA GLU A 69 0.78 -20.94 0.61
C GLU A 69 1.01 -20.41 -0.80
N THR A 70 2.14 -20.78 -1.42
CA THR A 70 2.42 -20.45 -2.81
C THR A 70 1.84 -21.51 -3.73
N GLN A 71 1.03 -21.10 -4.71
CA GLN A 71 0.47 -21.97 -5.73
C GLN A 71 0.72 -21.39 -7.13
N GLY A 72 1.78 -21.87 -7.80
CA GLY A 72 2.25 -21.28 -9.06
C GLY A 72 2.65 -19.81 -8.88
N ALA A 73 2.09 -18.92 -9.68
CA ALA A 73 2.31 -17.47 -9.59
C ALA A 73 1.36 -16.75 -8.61
N SER A 74 0.61 -17.49 -7.79
CA SER A 74 -0.36 -16.93 -6.85
C SER A 74 0.00 -17.28 -5.42
N LEU A 75 -0.41 -16.43 -4.47
CA LEU A 75 -0.48 -16.77 -3.05
C LEU A 75 -1.93 -17.13 -2.69
N LEU A 76 -2.09 -18.21 -1.93
CA LEU A 76 -3.33 -18.53 -1.23
C LEU A 76 -3.20 -18.04 0.20
N VAL A 77 -4.02 -17.07 0.57
CA VAL A 77 -4.02 -16.44 1.89
C VAL A 77 -5.32 -16.82 2.60
N THR A 78 -5.22 -17.63 3.64
CA THR A 78 -6.36 -18.10 4.43
C THR A 78 -6.36 -17.43 5.80
N GLY A 79 -7.32 -16.55 6.01
CA GLY A 79 -7.61 -15.89 7.28
C GLY A 79 -8.87 -16.45 7.95
N PRO A 80 -9.36 -15.83 9.01
CA PRO A 80 -8.82 -14.61 9.59
C PRO A 80 -7.54 -14.86 10.42
N MET A 81 -6.80 -13.79 10.70
CA MET A 81 -5.68 -13.84 11.65
C MET A 81 -6.17 -14.18 13.05
N ASP A 82 -5.25 -14.59 13.93
CA ASP A 82 -5.55 -14.81 15.34
C ASP A 82 -5.72 -13.48 16.11
N PHE A 83 -6.93 -13.25 16.62
CA PHE A 83 -7.26 -12.11 17.47
C PHE A 83 -7.04 -12.38 18.97
N GLY A 84 -6.44 -13.50 19.30
CA GLY A 84 -6.28 -14.00 20.66
C GLY A 84 -5.30 -13.23 21.53
N SER A 85 -5.09 -13.75 22.74
CA SER A 85 -4.34 -13.09 23.81
C SER A 85 -2.86 -13.49 23.89
N GLN A 86 -2.41 -14.46 23.08
CA GLN A 86 -1.01 -14.88 23.10
C GLN A 86 -0.12 -13.76 22.57
N PRO A 87 1.03 -13.49 23.22
CA PRO A 87 2.01 -12.53 22.71
C PRO A 87 2.55 -12.96 21.34
N VAL A 88 2.78 -11.98 20.46
CA VAL A 88 3.37 -12.20 19.12
C VAL A 88 4.46 -11.18 18.86
N GLU A 89 5.53 -11.61 18.21
CA GLU A 89 6.62 -10.75 17.76
C GLU A 89 6.62 -10.67 16.24
N LEU A 90 6.69 -9.46 15.69
CA LEU A 90 6.68 -9.16 14.26
C LEU A 90 7.93 -8.38 13.89
N ASN A 91 8.64 -8.85 12.86
CA ASN A 91 9.75 -8.13 12.27
C ASN A 91 9.38 -7.60 10.89
N ALA A 92 9.11 -6.30 10.82
CA ALA A 92 8.75 -5.61 9.57
C ALA A 92 9.96 -5.31 8.65
N ARG A 93 11.16 -5.81 9.01
CA ARG A 93 12.42 -5.61 8.29
C ARG A 93 12.65 -4.12 7.99
N MET A 94 12.60 -3.68 6.73
CA MET A 94 12.76 -2.27 6.31
C MET A 94 11.44 -1.64 5.84
N SER A 95 10.31 -2.39 5.88
CA SER A 95 9.04 -2.00 5.30
C SER A 95 8.23 -1.03 6.16
N GLY A 96 8.25 0.25 5.82
CA GLY A 96 7.42 1.25 6.49
C GLY A 96 5.93 1.04 6.29
N ALA A 97 5.50 0.68 5.08
CA ALA A 97 4.08 0.46 4.78
C ALA A 97 3.54 -0.77 5.50
N SER A 98 4.29 -1.89 5.51
CA SER A 98 3.92 -3.09 6.28
C SER A 98 3.80 -2.77 7.77
N THR A 99 4.74 -1.99 8.33
CA THR A 99 4.70 -1.58 9.74
C THR A 99 3.36 -0.94 10.12
N ARG A 100 2.90 0.05 9.34
CA ARG A 100 1.67 0.79 9.67
C ARG A 100 0.43 -0.10 9.56
N LEU A 101 0.36 -0.94 8.54
CA LEU A 101 -0.71 -1.93 8.41
C LEU A 101 -0.69 -2.93 9.57
N LEU A 102 0.49 -3.44 9.96
CA LEU A 102 0.66 -4.35 11.08
C LEU A 102 0.27 -3.71 12.43
N ILE A 103 0.56 -2.41 12.63
CA ILE A 103 0.11 -1.65 13.81
C ILE A 103 -1.43 -1.65 13.87
N GLY A 104 -2.11 -1.39 12.76
CA GLY A 104 -3.57 -1.46 12.68
C GLY A 104 -4.10 -2.86 13.00
N LEU A 105 -3.52 -3.91 12.40
CA LEU A 105 -3.90 -5.29 12.67
C LEU A 105 -3.67 -5.69 14.13
N ALA A 106 -2.54 -5.29 14.71
CA ALA A 106 -2.21 -5.55 16.13
C ALA A 106 -3.23 -4.92 17.08
N ALA A 107 -3.75 -3.74 16.75
CA ALA A 107 -4.77 -3.07 17.56
C ALA A 107 -6.10 -3.84 17.67
N LEU A 108 -6.39 -4.76 16.74
CA LEU A 108 -7.59 -5.63 16.80
C LEU A 108 -7.43 -6.84 17.74
N ARG A 109 -6.20 -7.17 18.18
CA ARG A 109 -5.91 -8.33 19.02
C ARG A 109 -6.15 -8.01 20.49
N THR A 110 -6.42 -9.03 21.28
CA THR A 110 -6.53 -8.91 22.76
C THR A 110 -5.19 -9.08 23.47
N GLY A 111 -4.20 -9.67 22.80
CA GLY A 111 -2.85 -9.88 23.32
C GLY A 111 -1.87 -8.81 22.89
N SER A 112 -0.68 -8.84 23.49
CA SER A 112 0.41 -7.96 23.11
C SER A 112 1.04 -8.36 21.78
N THR A 113 1.43 -7.38 20.99
CA THR A 113 2.17 -7.57 19.74
C THR A 113 3.38 -6.64 19.75
N LEU A 114 4.57 -7.22 19.81
CA LEU A 114 5.82 -6.49 19.62
C LEU A 114 6.08 -6.33 18.12
N ILE A 115 6.23 -5.11 17.67
CA ILE A 115 6.62 -4.80 16.28
C ILE A 115 7.99 -4.14 16.29
N ASP A 116 8.90 -4.68 15.50
CA ASP A 116 10.26 -4.16 15.33
C ASP A 116 10.70 -4.25 13.87
N GLY A 117 11.89 -3.74 13.57
CA GLY A 117 12.49 -3.77 12.24
C GLY A 117 13.93 -3.25 12.24
N HIS A 118 14.44 -2.99 11.05
CA HIS A 118 15.78 -2.46 10.84
C HIS A 118 15.95 -1.05 11.42
N ASP A 119 17.18 -0.64 11.73
CA ASP A 119 17.50 0.68 12.31
C ASP A 119 16.95 1.85 11.45
N SER A 120 16.96 1.72 10.13
CA SER A 120 16.36 2.73 9.23
C SER A 120 14.84 2.88 9.39
N LEU A 121 14.17 1.87 9.92
CA LEU A 121 12.74 1.91 10.23
C LEU A 121 12.49 2.47 11.64
N ARG A 122 13.37 2.14 12.59
CA ARG A 122 13.30 2.62 13.97
C ARG A 122 13.40 4.14 14.12
N VAL A 123 14.08 4.83 13.19
CA VAL A 123 14.16 6.30 13.19
C VAL A 123 12.86 7.00 12.72
N ARG A 124 11.93 6.25 12.14
CA ARG A 124 10.66 6.80 11.64
C ARG A 124 9.61 6.82 12.73
N THR A 125 8.89 7.94 12.86
CA THR A 125 7.80 8.04 13.82
C THR A 125 6.57 7.23 13.40
N ASN A 126 5.84 6.72 14.39
CA ASN A 126 4.49 6.19 14.28
C ASN A 126 3.56 6.90 15.29
N ALA A 127 4.05 7.95 15.95
CA ALA A 127 3.34 8.64 17.02
C ALA A 127 1.90 9.02 16.66
N PRO A 128 1.57 9.61 15.48
CA PRO A 128 0.21 9.96 15.17
C PRO A 128 -0.75 8.76 15.19
N LEU A 129 -0.32 7.62 14.64
CA LEU A 129 -1.12 6.40 14.67
C LEU A 129 -1.23 5.83 16.09
N PHE A 130 -0.16 5.84 16.86
CA PHE A 130 -0.16 5.37 18.24
C PHE A 130 -1.06 6.21 19.14
N ASP A 131 -1.10 7.52 18.94
CA ASP A 131 -1.92 8.43 19.75
C ASP A 131 -3.40 8.16 19.50
N VAL A 132 -3.83 8.01 18.25
CA VAL A 132 -5.20 7.59 17.92
C VAL A 132 -5.54 6.25 18.58
N LEU A 133 -4.65 5.26 18.51
CA LEU A 133 -4.92 3.94 19.11
C LEU A 133 -4.98 4.01 20.65
N ARG A 134 -4.16 4.84 21.30
CA ARG A 134 -4.19 5.07 22.75
C ARG A 134 -5.48 5.74 23.21
N GLU A 135 -5.94 6.77 22.49
CA GLU A 135 -7.20 7.46 22.74
C GLU A 135 -8.39 6.49 22.71
N HIS A 136 -8.28 5.44 21.91
CA HIS A 136 -9.30 4.41 21.77
C HIS A 136 -8.98 3.10 22.54
N GLY A 137 -8.18 3.19 23.58
CA GLY A 137 -8.04 2.15 24.61
C GLY A 137 -6.92 1.13 24.40
N CYS A 138 -6.12 1.24 23.33
CA CYS A 138 -4.92 0.42 23.21
C CYS A 138 -3.83 0.89 24.19
N GLN A 139 -3.14 -0.08 24.79
CA GLN A 139 -1.91 0.20 25.53
C GLN A 139 -0.74 0.08 24.57
N ILE A 140 0.09 1.12 24.46
CA ILE A 140 1.23 1.13 23.55
C ILE A 140 2.47 1.60 24.32
N ASP A 141 3.45 0.69 24.39
CA ASP A 141 4.79 0.97 24.91
C ASP A 141 5.74 1.19 23.72
N SER A 142 6.33 2.36 23.65
CA SER A 142 7.25 2.76 22.56
C SER A 142 8.12 3.92 23.00
N ASP A 143 9.35 3.98 22.51
CA ASP A 143 10.24 5.12 22.73
C ASP A 143 9.92 6.25 21.73
N GLU A 144 9.37 7.35 22.24
CA GLU A 144 8.99 8.55 21.45
C GLU A 144 8.15 8.24 20.19
N GLY A 145 7.27 7.24 20.25
CA GLY A 145 6.45 6.85 19.11
C GLY A 145 7.18 6.10 18.00
N ARG A 146 8.33 5.51 18.32
CA ARG A 146 9.17 4.76 17.38
C ARG A 146 9.13 3.26 17.67
N LEU A 147 9.76 2.49 16.76
CA LEU A 147 10.03 1.07 16.99
C LEU A 147 11.31 0.87 17.81
N PRO A 148 11.43 -0.26 18.56
CA PRO A 148 10.39 -1.26 18.76
C PRO A 148 9.21 -0.73 19.53
N ALA A 149 8.02 -1.26 19.25
CA ALA A 149 6.81 -0.88 19.97
C ALA A 149 5.96 -2.11 20.31
N THR A 150 5.42 -2.15 21.53
CA THR A 150 4.48 -3.17 21.96
C THR A 150 3.06 -2.62 21.98
N ILE A 151 2.16 -3.23 21.22
CA ILE A 151 0.76 -2.82 21.10
C ILE A 151 -0.12 -3.88 21.75
N SER A 152 -0.96 -3.47 22.69
CA SER A 152 -1.96 -4.32 23.35
C SER A 152 -3.33 -3.70 23.17
N GLY A 153 -4.19 -4.39 22.40
CA GLY A 153 -5.58 -4.00 22.16
C GLY A 153 -6.54 -4.76 23.09
N PRO A 154 -7.82 -4.92 22.72
CA PRO A 154 -8.38 -4.45 21.46
C PRO A 154 -8.76 -2.98 21.49
N ILE A 155 -8.60 -2.32 20.36
CA ILE A 155 -9.11 -0.97 20.13
C ILE A 155 -10.64 -0.93 20.30
N ARG A 156 -11.17 0.15 20.90
CA ARG A 156 -12.61 0.39 21.10
C ARG A 156 -12.91 1.84 20.77
N VAL A 157 -13.56 2.07 19.65
CA VAL A 157 -13.89 3.41 19.18
C VAL A 157 -15.31 3.76 19.64
N GLN A 158 -15.47 4.90 20.32
CA GLN A 158 -16.78 5.39 20.75
C GLN A 158 -17.34 6.42 19.75
N ASP A 159 -16.45 7.19 19.13
CA ASP A 159 -16.78 8.27 18.21
C ASP A 159 -16.02 8.11 16.88
N ALA A 160 -15.55 9.18 16.25
CA ALA A 160 -14.69 9.14 15.07
C ALA A 160 -13.24 8.84 15.45
N LEU A 161 -12.50 8.20 14.55
CA LEU A 161 -11.05 8.14 14.59
C LEU A 161 -10.51 9.45 14.00
N CYS A 162 -9.88 10.29 14.81
CA CYS A 162 -9.30 11.56 14.38
C CYS A 162 -7.79 11.41 14.17
N ILE A 163 -7.28 11.76 12.99
CA ILE A 163 -5.87 11.58 12.64
C ILE A 163 -5.32 12.74 11.81
N ASP A 164 -4.11 13.18 12.13
CA ASP A 164 -3.38 14.16 11.33
C ASP A 164 -2.93 13.55 9.99
N GLY A 165 -3.43 14.12 8.89
CA GLY A 165 -3.13 13.73 7.51
C GLY A 165 -1.86 14.33 6.94
N SER A 166 -1.21 15.26 7.64
CA SER A 166 -0.09 16.05 7.12
C SER A 166 1.24 15.30 7.04
N LEU A 167 1.38 14.20 7.78
CA LEU A 167 2.64 13.46 7.87
C LEU A 167 2.70 12.24 6.94
N SER A 168 1.63 11.45 6.86
CA SER A 168 1.63 10.24 6.03
C SER A 168 0.23 9.64 5.85
N SER A 169 -0.17 9.40 4.60
CA SER A 169 -1.37 8.63 4.25
C SER A 169 -1.34 7.17 4.73
N GLN A 170 -0.16 6.63 5.12
CA GLN A 170 -0.04 5.26 5.61
C GLN A 170 -0.73 5.05 6.97
N TYR A 171 -0.79 6.08 7.81
CA TYR A 171 -1.53 6.02 9.09
C TYR A 171 -3.03 5.89 8.84
N ILE A 172 -3.55 6.70 7.93
CA ILE A 172 -4.96 6.67 7.52
C ILE A 172 -5.30 5.31 6.89
N THR A 173 -4.44 4.81 5.99
CA THR A 173 -4.58 3.48 5.37
C THR A 173 -4.70 2.36 6.42
N ALA A 174 -3.87 2.40 7.48
CA ALA A 174 -3.91 1.41 8.55
C ALA A 174 -5.28 1.40 9.26
N LEU A 175 -5.81 2.58 9.59
CA LEU A 175 -7.13 2.73 10.21
C LEU A 175 -8.26 2.31 9.27
N MET A 176 -8.18 2.68 7.98
CA MET A 176 -9.18 2.30 6.97
C MET A 176 -9.32 0.78 6.84
N VAL A 177 -8.20 0.06 6.77
CA VAL A 177 -8.19 -1.40 6.58
C VAL A 177 -8.86 -2.13 7.73
N ILE A 178 -8.71 -1.66 8.96
CA ILE A 178 -9.34 -2.28 10.14
C ILE A 178 -10.77 -1.78 10.42
N ALA A 179 -11.14 -0.62 9.88
CA ALA A 179 -12.39 0.07 10.19
C ALA A 179 -13.65 -0.77 10.00
N PRO A 180 -13.85 -1.55 8.90
CA PRO A 180 -15.07 -2.33 8.72
C PRO A 180 -15.23 -3.42 9.76
N VAL A 181 -14.12 -4.11 10.08
CA VAL A 181 -14.11 -5.16 11.13
C VAL A 181 -14.36 -4.56 12.50
N LEU A 182 -13.80 -3.39 12.76
CA LEU A 182 -14.00 -2.66 13.99
C LEU A 182 -15.46 -2.25 14.17
N ALA A 183 -16.06 -1.64 13.16
CA ALA A 183 -17.46 -1.24 13.16
C ALA A 183 -18.39 -2.45 13.36
N TYR A 184 -18.14 -3.55 12.63
CA TYR A 184 -18.89 -4.78 12.76
C TYR A 184 -18.85 -5.35 14.19
N ARG A 185 -17.66 -5.43 14.81
CA ARG A 185 -17.48 -5.94 16.17
C ARG A 185 -18.13 -5.08 17.23
N GLN A 186 -18.25 -3.79 16.99
CA GLN A 186 -18.87 -2.84 17.92
C GLN A 186 -20.38 -2.67 17.69
N GLY A 187 -20.93 -3.26 16.63
CA GLY A 187 -22.36 -3.18 16.30
C GLY A 187 -22.79 -1.77 15.87
N ILE A 188 -21.87 -1.01 15.24
CA ILE A 188 -22.17 0.29 14.63
C ILE A 188 -22.24 0.13 13.11
N ASP A 189 -23.04 0.98 12.42
CA ASP A 189 -23.26 0.86 10.99
C ASP A 189 -22.03 1.20 10.16
N GLN A 190 -21.21 2.12 10.64
CA GLN A 190 -19.98 2.55 9.96
C GLN A 190 -18.97 3.13 10.93
N GLN A 191 -17.69 3.03 10.60
CA GLN A 191 -16.61 3.75 11.24
C GLN A 191 -16.33 5.06 10.50
N VAL A 192 -16.31 6.17 11.24
CA VAL A 192 -15.93 7.48 10.73
C VAL A 192 -14.44 7.70 11.00
N ILE A 193 -13.71 8.17 9.99
CA ILE A 193 -12.32 8.61 10.12
C ILE A 193 -12.28 10.08 9.74
N HIS A 194 -11.92 10.93 10.69
CA HIS A 194 -11.74 12.37 10.47
C HIS A 194 -10.24 12.66 10.30
N ILE A 195 -9.92 13.41 9.26
CA ILE A 195 -8.55 13.70 8.87
C ILE A 195 -8.33 15.20 9.12
N ASP A 196 -7.46 15.49 10.09
CA ASP A 196 -7.08 16.85 10.41
C ASP A 196 -5.89 17.30 9.56
N GLY A 197 -5.82 18.61 9.29
CA GLY A 197 -4.72 19.23 8.55
C GLY A 197 -4.72 18.95 7.05
N ASP A 198 -3.62 19.33 6.40
CA ASP A 198 -3.45 19.16 4.94
C ASP A 198 -3.15 17.71 4.60
N LEU A 199 -4.05 17.06 3.88
CA LEU A 199 -3.87 15.67 3.49
C LEU A 199 -2.76 15.53 2.44
N VAL A 200 -1.70 14.80 2.79
CA VAL A 200 -0.62 14.44 1.85
C VAL A 200 -0.88 13.08 1.21
N SER A 201 -0.43 12.91 -0.04
CA SER A 201 -0.45 11.62 -0.75
C SER A 201 -1.85 10.99 -0.81
N ARG A 202 -2.87 11.78 -1.11
CA ARG A 202 -4.27 11.35 -1.25
C ARG A 202 -4.45 10.13 -2.17
N PRO A 203 -3.74 9.97 -3.29
CA PRO A 203 -3.88 8.81 -4.15
C PRO A 203 -3.71 7.47 -3.44
N TYR A 204 -2.91 7.39 -2.37
CA TYR A 204 -2.76 6.14 -1.61
C TYR A 204 -4.01 5.81 -0.76
N ILE A 205 -4.80 6.80 -0.39
CA ILE A 205 -6.10 6.59 0.25
C ILE A 205 -7.09 6.06 -0.79
N ASP A 206 -7.09 6.63 -1.98
CA ASP A 206 -7.95 6.19 -3.09
C ASP A 206 -7.61 4.76 -3.54
N ILE A 207 -6.32 4.38 -3.58
CA ILE A 207 -5.90 2.97 -3.74
C ILE A 207 -6.52 2.10 -2.64
N THR A 208 -6.51 2.55 -1.39
CA THR A 208 -7.05 1.77 -0.27
C THR A 208 -8.57 1.58 -0.44
N LEU A 209 -9.32 2.64 -0.75
CA LEU A 209 -10.76 2.56 -1.02
C LEU A 209 -11.06 1.60 -2.18
N ASN A 210 -10.26 1.65 -3.26
CA ASN A 210 -10.40 0.77 -4.40
C ASN A 210 -10.17 -0.70 -4.03
N GLU A 211 -9.10 -1.00 -3.28
CA GLU A 211 -8.79 -2.36 -2.87
C GLU A 211 -9.82 -2.91 -1.86
N MET A 212 -10.36 -2.07 -0.97
CA MET A 212 -11.47 -2.41 -0.09
C MET A 212 -12.76 -2.69 -0.87
N SER A 213 -13.06 -1.87 -1.90
CA SER A 213 -14.26 -2.04 -2.72
C SER A 213 -14.26 -3.35 -3.50
N LYS A 214 -13.11 -3.79 -4.02
CA LYS A 214 -12.91 -5.11 -4.64
C LYS A 214 -13.23 -6.26 -3.67
N ARG A 215 -13.20 -5.99 -2.36
CA ARG A 215 -13.47 -6.92 -1.25
C ARG A 215 -14.85 -6.69 -0.60
N SER A 216 -15.78 -6.06 -1.33
CA SER A 216 -17.17 -5.78 -0.89
C SER A 216 -17.30 -4.73 0.22
N VAL A 217 -16.27 -3.96 0.52
CA VAL A 217 -16.31 -2.85 1.47
C VAL A 217 -16.19 -1.53 0.73
N VAL A 218 -17.31 -0.83 0.56
CA VAL A 218 -17.38 0.42 -0.21
C VAL A 218 -17.35 1.62 0.74
N GLY A 219 -16.16 2.04 1.14
CA GLY A 219 -15.96 3.31 1.85
C GLY A 219 -16.07 4.50 0.90
N HIS A 220 -16.38 5.67 1.44
CA HIS A 220 -16.51 6.89 0.66
C HIS A 220 -16.14 8.14 1.45
N TRP A 221 -15.76 9.18 0.73
CA TRP A 221 -15.58 10.52 1.29
C TRP A 221 -16.94 11.17 1.56
N ALA A 222 -17.24 11.49 2.82
CA ALA A 222 -18.42 12.30 3.18
C ALA A 222 -18.19 13.78 2.88
N ASN A 223 -16.95 14.24 3.05
CA ASN A 223 -16.40 15.54 2.69
C ASN A 223 -14.87 15.43 2.54
N PRO A 224 -14.13 16.48 2.16
CA PRO A 224 -12.67 16.40 1.96
C PRO A 224 -11.85 15.89 3.15
N GLU A 225 -12.38 15.97 4.36
CA GLU A 225 -11.71 15.66 5.63
C GLU A 225 -12.30 14.43 6.33
N THR A 226 -13.35 13.80 5.77
CA THR A 226 -14.05 12.72 6.47
C THR A 226 -14.33 11.52 5.56
N LEU A 227 -13.87 10.37 6.01
CA LEU A 227 -14.13 9.07 5.40
C LEU A 227 -15.18 8.30 6.21
N ASN A 228 -16.16 7.73 5.54
CA ASN A 228 -17.12 6.79 6.11
C ASN A 228 -16.83 5.38 5.58
N ILE A 229 -16.57 4.46 6.48
CA ILE A 229 -16.28 3.05 6.17
C ILE A 229 -17.38 2.18 6.78
N PRO A 230 -18.21 1.51 5.96
CA PRO A 230 -19.32 0.70 6.47
C PRO A 230 -18.82 -0.51 7.26
N ALA A 231 -19.63 -0.92 8.24
CA ALA A 231 -19.46 -2.21 8.91
C ALA A 231 -19.71 -3.33 7.90
N ALA A 232 -18.72 -4.13 7.64
CA ALA A 232 -18.82 -5.25 6.70
C ALA A 232 -17.70 -6.26 6.92
N ASP A 233 -17.95 -7.51 6.51
CA ASP A 233 -16.90 -8.50 6.35
C ASP A 233 -16.27 -8.37 4.97
N TYR A 234 -14.95 -8.44 4.91
CA TYR A 234 -14.25 -8.54 3.65
C TYR A 234 -14.51 -9.89 2.97
N SER A 235 -14.78 -9.86 1.66
CA SER A 235 -15.00 -11.08 0.88
C SER A 235 -13.70 -11.78 0.51
N ALA A 236 -13.71 -13.11 0.58
CA ALA A 236 -12.72 -13.96 -0.05
C ALA A 236 -12.92 -13.98 -1.58
N GLY A 237 -11.86 -14.27 -2.35
CA GLY A 237 -11.97 -14.35 -3.81
C GLY A 237 -10.61 -14.42 -4.50
N SER A 238 -10.62 -14.18 -5.82
CA SER A 238 -9.42 -14.11 -6.64
C SER A 238 -9.15 -12.66 -7.04
N TYR A 239 -7.93 -12.20 -6.76
CA TYR A 239 -7.53 -10.81 -6.95
C TYR A 239 -6.20 -10.76 -7.69
N VAL A 240 -6.09 -9.79 -8.59
CA VAL A 240 -4.87 -9.56 -9.36
C VAL A 240 -4.29 -8.21 -8.93
N VAL A 241 -3.01 -8.22 -8.59
CA VAL A 241 -2.23 -7.01 -8.36
C VAL A 241 -1.76 -6.51 -9.72
N GLU A 242 -2.16 -5.32 -10.10
CA GLU A 242 -1.75 -4.68 -11.36
C GLU A 242 -0.27 -4.27 -11.33
N GLY A 243 0.27 -3.89 -12.48
CA GLY A 243 1.64 -3.41 -12.60
C GLY A 243 1.90 -2.18 -11.75
N ASP A 244 3.12 -2.08 -11.21
CA ASP A 244 3.54 -0.97 -10.36
C ASP A 244 3.79 0.29 -11.20
N ALA A 245 2.98 1.33 -10.97
CA ALA A 245 3.09 2.59 -11.69
C ALA A 245 4.37 3.37 -11.34
N SER A 246 4.91 3.20 -10.12
CA SER A 246 6.22 3.76 -9.75
C SER A 246 7.33 3.11 -10.60
N ALA A 247 7.30 1.79 -10.77
CA ALA A 247 8.23 1.09 -11.66
C ALA A 247 8.03 1.48 -13.13
N ALA A 248 6.78 1.73 -13.55
CA ALA A 248 6.43 2.17 -14.89
C ALA A 248 7.09 3.49 -15.27
N SER A 249 7.31 4.40 -14.31
CA SER A 249 7.91 5.71 -14.54
C SER A 249 9.31 5.62 -15.15
N TYR A 250 10.12 4.65 -14.75
CA TYR A 250 11.46 4.42 -15.31
C TYR A 250 11.41 4.07 -16.79
N PHE A 251 10.51 3.17 -17.19
CA PHE A 251 10.35 2.74 -18.58
C PHE A 251 9.73 3.84 -19.43
N SER A 252 8.78 4.59 -18.88
CA SER A 252 8.15 5.74 -19.53
C SER A 252 9.17 6.84 -19.81
N ALA A 253 10.01 7.17 -18.83
CA ALA A 253 11.12 8.12 -19.01
C ALA A 253 12.13 7.61 -20.03
N LEU A 254 12.50 6.32 -19.98
CA LEU A 254 13.44 5.72 -20.92
C LEU A 254 12.94 5.82 -22.36
N ALA A 255 11.66 5.49 -22.62
CA ALA A 255 11.05 5.61 -23.94
C ALA A 255 11.06 7.06 -24.43
N THR A 256 10.66 8.00 -23.56
CA THR A 256 10.57 9.43 -23.91
C THR A 256 11.94 10.03 -24.22
N LEU A 257 12.97 9.74 -23.41
CA LEU A 257 14.31 10.33 -23.53
C LEU A 257 15.14 9.73 -24.68
N HIS A 258 14.86 8.49 -25.09
CA HIS A 258 15.62 7.77 -26.10
C HIS A 258 14.86 7.57 -27.42
N HIS A 259 13.78 8.32 -27.65
CA HIS A 259 12.96 8.24 -28.87
C HIS A 259 12.51 6.80 -29.18
N GLY A 260 12.25 6.02 -28.13
CA GLY A 260 11.82 4.62 -28.21
C GLY A 260 10.33 4.47 -27.93
N THR A 261 9.88 3.22 -27.95
CA THR A 261 8.52 2.85 -27.59
C THR A 261 8.55 1.76 -26.53
N VAL A 262 7.72 1.92 -25.50
CA VAL A 262 7.48 0.90 -24.47
C VAL A 262 5.98 0.64 -24.34
N THR A 263 5.61 -0.65 -24.33
CA THR A 263 4.25 -1.08 -24.01
C THR A 263 4.27 -1.76 -22.63
N LEU A 264 3.54 -1.20 -21.68
CA LEU A 264 3.36 -1.72 -20.32
C LEU A 264 2.13 -2.63 -20.32
N ILE A 265 2.36 -3.96 -20.31
CA ILE A 265 1.31 -4.96 -20.59
C ILE A 265 0.27 -5.04 -19.47
N ASN A 266 0.69 -4.90 -18.22
CA ASN A 266 -0.15 -5.11 -17.03
C ASN A 266 -0.44 -3.80 -16.25
N LEU A 267 -0.46 -2.68 -16.97
CA LEU A 267 -0.83 -1.37 -16.44
C LEU A 267 -1.64 -0.61 -17.49
N ASP A 268 -2.83 -0.16 -17.14
CA ASP A 268 -3.76 0.53 -18.05
C ASP A 268 -4.40 1.77 -17.41
N ALA A 269 -5.28 2.42 -18.17
CA ALA A 269 -5.96 3.66 -17.78
C ALA A 269 -6.93 3.52 -16.59
N THR A 270 -7.24 2.31 -16.15
CA THR A 270 -8.11 2.06 -14.99
C THR A 270 -7.35 2.09 -13.67
N SER A 271 -6.01 2.18 -13.72
CA SER A 271 -5.17 2.26 -12.54
C SER A 271 -5.49 3.52 -11.73
N VAL A 272 -5.68 3.33 -10.43
CA VAL A 272 -5.87 4.41 -9.44
C VAL A 272 -4.55 4.79 -8.73
N GLN A 273 -3.42 4.24 -9.18
CA GLN A 273 -2.10 4.59 -8.65
C GLN A 273 -1.76 6.03 -9.06
N GLY A 274 -1.44 6.90 -8.09
CA GLY A 274 -1.09 8.31 -8.36
C GLY A 274 0.06 8.44 -9.35
N ASP A 275 1.07 7.56 -9.22
CA ASP A 275 2.25 7.53 -10.10
C ASP A 275 1.92 7.25 -11.58
N TYR A 276 0.72 6.72 -11.88
CA TYR A 276 0.25 6.60 -13.27
C TYR A 276 0.13 7.97 -13.96
N GLY A 277 -0.05 9.03 -13.17
CA GLY A 277 -0.01 10.42 -13.64
C GLY A 277 1.32 10.82 -14.29
N PHE A 278 2.41 10.06 -14.03
CA PHE A 278 3.70 10.28 -14.70
C PHE A 278 3.61 10.16 -16.23
N CYS A 279 2.67 9.38 -16.74
CA CYS A 279 2.37 9.32 -18.17
C CYS A 279 1.97 10.69 -18.73
N HIS A 280 1.24 11.50 -17.96
CA HIS A 280 0.89 12.86 -18.37
C HIS A 280 2.12 13.78 -18.45
N ILE A 281 3.08 13.61 -17.55
CA ILE A 281 4.36 14.35 -17.63
C ILE A 281 5.10 13.99 -18.92
N MET A 282 5.08 12.72 -19.32
CA MET A 282 5.68 12.30 -20.60
C MET A 282 4.99 12.95 -21.81
N GLU A 283 3.65 13.08 -21.78
CA GLU A 283 2.89 13.81 -22.81
C GLU A 283 3.30 15.29 -22.87
N LEU A 284 3.47 15.95 -21.73
CA LEU A 284 3.95 17.33 -21.69
C LEU A 284 5.38 17.48 -22.26
N LEU A 285 6.22 16.45 -22.14
CA LEU A 285 7.54 16.37 -22.75
C LEU A 285 7.50 16.06 -24.25
N GLY A 286 6.31 15.81 -24.82
CA GLY A 286 6.09 15.56 -26.24
C GLY A 286 5.91 14.09 -26.61
N ALA A 287 5.91 13.17 -25.67
CA ALA A 287 5.64 11.76 -25.93
C ALA A 287 4.16 11.54 -26.31
N THR A 288 3.90 10.49 -27.09
CA THR A 288 2.55 10.00 -27.34
C THR A 288 2.25 8.86 -26.38
N VAL A 289 1.13 8.95 -25.65
CA VAL A 289 0.66 7.91 -24.73
C VAL A 289 -0.67 7.36 -25.20
N ASP A 290 -0.68 6.10 -25.61
CA ASP A 290 -1.90 5.36 -25.93
C ASP A 290 -2.29 4.52 -24.69
N ARG A 291 -3.57 4.63 -24.28
CA ARG A 291 -4.16 4.01 -23.09
C ARG A 291 -5.24 2.98 -23.41
N GLN A 292 -5.27 2.48 -24.64
CA GLN A 292 -6.30 1.51 -25.08
C GLN A 292 -5.92 0.07 -24.65
N GLY A 293 -6.40 -0.33 -23.47
CA GLY A 293 -6.22 -1.68 -22.91
C GLY A 293 -4.87 -1.92 -22.23
N MET A 294 -3.81 -1.33 -22.73
CA MET A 294 -2.44 -1.31 -22.16
C MET A 294 -1.90 0.11 -22.28
N THR A 295 -0.87 0.42 -21.53
CA THR A 295 -0.23 1.74 -21.66
C THR A 295 0.97 1.65 -22.59
N ARG A 296 0.91 2.35 -23.75
CA ARG A 296 2.01 2.44 -24.71
C ARG A 296 2.53 3.86 -24.77
N ILE A 297 3.81 4.03 -24.52
CA ILE A 297 4.51 5.32 -24.52
C ILE A 297 5.50 5.32 -25.69
N SER A 298 5.40 6.32 -26.57
CA SER A 298 6.34 6.55 -27.68
C SER A 298 6.99 7.91 -27.52
N GLY A 299 8.32 7.92 -27.43
CA GLY A 299 9.10 9.13 -27.27
C GLY A 299 9.08 10.03 -28.51
N PRO A 300 9.12 11.38 -28.35
CA PRO A 300 9.13 12.32 -29.44
C PRO A 300 10.52 12.38 -30.13
N GLU A 301 10.58 12.89 -31.36
CA GLU A 301 11.87 13.17 -31.99
C GLU A 301 12.62 14.31 -31.28
N GLN A 302 11.90 15.27 -30.70
CA GLN A 302 12.44 16.37 -29.93
C GLN A 302 11.62 16.60 -28.68
N LEU A 303 12.30 16.69 -27.53
CA LEU A 303 11.65 16.96 -26.23
C LEU A 303 11.12 18.39 -26.17
N CYS A 304 9.93 18.55 -25.60
CA CYS A 304 9.38 19.83 -25.20
C CYS A 304 9.92 20.25 -23.82
N PRO A 305 10.59 21.41 -23.69
CA PRO A 305 11.09 21.84 -22.39
C PRO A 305 9.93 22.22 -21.45
N LEU A 306 10.01 21.77 -20.19
CA LEU A 306 9.09 22.16 -19.13
C LEU A 306 9.77 23.15 -18.18
N SER A 307 9.06 24.22 -17.81
CA SER A 307 9.56 25.21 -16.85
C SER A 307 9.32 24.79 -15.38
N GLN A 308 8.28 24.02 -15.15
CA GLN A 308 7.88 23.56 -13.82
C GLN A 308 7.04 22.28 -13.93
N ILE A 309 7.18 21.39 -12.95
CA ILE A 309 6.38 20.18 -12.78
C ILE A 309 5.93 20.12 -11.33
N ASP A 310 4.64 19.87 -11.11
CA ASP A 310 4.10 19.54 -9.81
C ASP A 310 4.04 18.02 -9.65
N MET A 311 4.71 17.49 -8.62
CA MET A 311 4.80 16.07 -8.32
C MET A 311 4.07 15.71 -7.02
N GLN A 312 3.26 16.61 -6.47
CA GLN A 312 2.65 16.45 -5.14
C GLN A 312 1.75 15.21 -5.04
N GLU A 313 1.04 14.87 -6.13
CA GLU A 313 0.18 13.69 -6.21
C GLU A 313 0.91 12.42 -6.69
N MET A 314 2.22 12.51 -6.96
CA MET A 314 3.10 11.42 -7.41
C MET A 314 4.36 11.36 -6.52
N PRO A 315 4.23 11.09 -5.21
CA PRO A 315 5.33 11.15 -4.24
C PRO A 315 6.33 9.99 -4.35
#